data_5ce1e63ed72256ea6d5b3bf498283faf
#
_entry.id   5ce1e63ed72256ea6d5b3bf498283faf
#
_cell.length_a   1.000
_cell.length_b   1.000
_cell.length_c   1.000
_cell.angle_alpha   90.00
_cell.angle_beta   90.00
_cell.angle_gamma   90.00
#
_symmetry.space_group_name_H-M   'P 1'
#
loop_
_entity.id
_entity.type
_entity.pdbx_description
1 polymer ?
#
loop_
_entity_poly.entity_id
_entity_poly.type
_entity_poly.pdbx_seq_one_letter_code
_entity_poly.pdbx_strand_id
1 'polypeptide(L)'
;RIALEKASKEFRKDFMMLWSTTMDARSDRYRPNVRFAKMKIASRDAPVYTYASKGQEDHWSVSAQALGKGGARWLPVRQPELYAGEVLRELARAQGVSLPQPQKGAARGGERVLLRQQSAELRSICQDFLKYSNNMMTEMVGLAATAARSGRPVSLKASAGEMSRWAGATLGMGGSRFVDHSGLGEDSRATAEDMAKALVAARSEIAPILKPIALRDAKGRVKKDHPIDVHAKTGTLNFVSALAGYAKGADGTVMTFAIFAADTDRRARIKRSERESPQGARSWNKRAKGLQQDLIERWGTLYAS
;
A
#
# COMPACT_ATOMS: atom_id res chain seq x y z
N ARG A 1 -12.05 2.62 1.61
CA ARG A 1 -12.11 1.48 2.53
C ARG A 1 -13.44 0.77 2.32
N ILE A 2 -13.40 -0.50 2.02
CA ILE A 2 -14.60 -1.34 1.96
C ILE A 2 -14.64 -2.12 3.25
N ALA A 3 -15.62 -1.83 4.10
CA ALA A 3 -15.88 -2.60 5.30
C ALA A 3 -16.86 -3.72 4.95
N LEU A 4 -16.49 -4.95 5.26
CA LEU A 4 -17.32 -6.12 5.11
C LEU A 4 -17.83 -6.47 6.51
N GLU A 5 -19.02 -6.02 6.85
CA GLU A 5 -19.66 -6.41 8.09
C GLU A 5 -20.34 -7.77 7.94
N LYS A 6 -20.25 -8.59 8.97
CA LYS A 6 -20.95 -9.86 9.06
C LYS A 6 -22.44 -9.56 9.21
N ALA A 7 -23.19 -9.65 8.12
CA ALA A 7 -24.62 -9.51 8.16
C ALA A 7 -25.24 -10.60 9.06
N SER A 8 -26.39 -10.30 9.67
CA SER A 8 -27.19 -11.28 10.42
C SER A 8 -27.49 -12.51 9.58
N LYS A 9 -27.83 -13.65 10.22
CA LYS A 9 -28.05 -14.92 9.53
C LYS A 9 -29.03 -14.85 8.34
N GLU A 10 -29.95 -13.91 8.34
CA GLU A 10 -30.95 -13.72 7.27
C GLU A 10 -30.40 -13.02 6.03
N PHE A 11 -29.39 -12.17 6.17
CA PHE A 11 -28.71 -11.51 5.04
C PHE A 11 -27.64 -12.35 4.37
N ARG A 12 -27.31 -13.53 4.90
CA ARG A 12 -26.25 -14.41 4.34
C ARG A 12 -26.55 -14.96 2.94
N LYS A 13 -27.77 -14.87 2.46
CA LYS A 13 -28.14 -15.53 1.19
C LYS A 13 -27.92 -14.68 -0.04
N ASP A 14 -28.02 -13.35 0.01
CA ASP A 14 -28.14 -12.60 -1.24
C ASP A 14 -27.12 -11.50 -1.51
N PHE A 15 -26.72 -10.62 -0.58
CA PHE A 15 -25.72 -9.59 -0.88
C PHE A 15 -25.12 -8.97 0.41
N MET A 16 -23.81 -8.86 0.47
CA MET A 16 -23.18 -7.92 1.41
C MET A 16 -23.18 -6.52 0.83
N MET A 17 -23.64 -5.56 1.61
CA MET A 17 -23.51 -4.15 1.24
C MET A 17 -22.05 -3.74 1.25
N LEU A 18 -21.62 -3.15 0.16
CA LEU A 18 -20.31 -2.57 0.01
C LEU A 18 -20.30 -1.20 0.70
N TRP A 19 -19.46 -1.06 1.70
CA TRP A 19 -19.28 0.22 2.37
C TRP A 19 -18.05 0.91 1.80
N SER A 20 -18.27 2.05 1.17
CA SER A 20 -17.20 2.96 0.81
C SER A 20 -17.08 4.01 1.91
N THR A 21 -15.97 4.04 2.63
CA THR A 21 -15.63 5.20 3.42
C THR A 21 -14.76 6.11 2.57
N THR A 22 -15.22 7.31 2.29
CA THR A 22 -14.39 8.40 1.82
C THR A 22 -13.33 8.73 2.87
N MET A 23 -12.21 9.24 2.46
CA MET A 23 -10.93 9.30 3.19
C MET A 23 -10.88 10.06 4.53
N ASP A 24 -11.99 10.43 5.16
CA ASP A 24 -12.02 11.09 6.45
C ASP A 24 -12.56 10.14 7.53
N ALA A 25 -11.82 9.97 8.64
CA ALA A 25 -12.24 9.19 9.79
C ALA A 25 -13.60 9.65 10.39
N ARG A 26 -14.03 10.87 10.08
CA ARG A 26 -15.34 11.40 10.45
C ARG A 26 -16.48 10.90 9.55
N SER A 27 -16.17 10.32 8.41
CA SER A 27 -17.15 9.78 7.44
C SER A 27 -17.65 8.38 7.79
N ASP A 28 -17.19 7.76 8.86
CA ASP A 28 -17.68 6.44 9.32
C ASP A 28 -19.20 6.43 9.60
N ARG A 29 -19.82 7.60 9.76
CA ARG A 29 -21.25 7.74 9.96
C ARG A 29 -22.05 7.81 8.66
N TYR A 30 -21.44 8.14 7.54
CA TYR A 30 -22.12 8.23 6.25
C TYR A 30 -21.64 7.13 5.30
N ARG A 31 -22.59 6.34 4.85
CA ARG A 31 -22.34 5.17 3.99
C ARG A 31 -23.09 5.35 2.68
N PRO A 32 -22.47 5.94 1.65
CA PRO A 32 -23.15 6.18 0.39
C PRO A 32 -23.53 4.85 -0.28
N ASN A 33 -24.76 4.76 -0.74
CA ASN A 33 -25.25 3.61 -1.51
C ASN A 33 -24.70 3.68 -2.94
N VAL A 34 -23.56 3.07 -3.18
CA VAL A 34 -22.88 3.09 -4.48
C VAL A 34 -23.34 1.91 -5.32
N ARG A 35 -23.85 2.18 -6.53
CA ARG A 35 -24.41 1.15 -7.42
C ARG A 35 -23.38 0.49 -8.32
N PHE A 36 -22.29 1.21 -8.65
CA PHE A 36 -21.24 0.71 -9.55
C PHE A 36 -20.36 -0.37 -8.96
N ALA A 37 -20.33 -0.54 -7.65
CA ALA A 37 -19.53 -1.56 -7.00
C ALA A 37 -20.45 -2.53 -6.23
N LYS A 38 -20.44 -3.79 -6.64
CA LYS A 38 -21.23 -4.87 -6.03
C LYS A 38 -20.32 -5.91 -5.42
N MET A 39 -20.70 -6.44 -4.26
CA MET A 39 -19.99 -7.50 -3.57
C MET A 39 -20.90 -8.69 -3.33
N LYS A 40 -20.42 -9.90 -3.66
CA LYS A 40 -21.10 -11.17 -3.40
C LYS A 40 -20.23 -12.06 -2.53
N ILE A 41 -20.83 -12.75 -1.56
CA ILE A 41 -20.18 -13.85 -0.85
C ILE A 41 -20.32 -15.11 -1.71
N ALA A 42 -19.23 -15.82 -1.94
CA ALA A 42 -19.19 -17.05 -2.71
C ALA A 42 -18.69 -18.22 -1.86
N SER A 43 -19.32 -19.37 -2.02
CA SER A 43 -18.90 -20.61 -1.36
C SER A 43 -17.68 -21.17 -2.12
N ARG A 44 -16.50 -20.78 -1.68
CA ARG A 44 -15.20 -21.27 -2.18
C ARG A 44 -14.10 -20.99 -1.15
N ASP A 45 -12.98 -21.66 -1.28
CA ASP A 45 -11.79 -21.44 -0.45
C ASP A 45 -10.87 -20.40 -1.08
N ALA A 46 -10.53 -20.56 -2.33
CA ALA A 46 -9.67 -19.68 -3.12
C ALA A 46 -10.19 -19.52 -4.55
N PRO A 47 -9.89 -18.38 -5.22
CA PRO A 47 -9.22 -17.19 -4.68
C PRO A 47 -10.09 -16.45 -3.67
N VAL A 48 -9.46 -15.73 -2.71
CA VAL A 48 -10.20 -14.99 -1.67
C VAL A 48 -11.09 -13.93 -2.29
N TYR A 49 -10.59 -13.21 -3.30
CA TYR A 49 -11.35 -12.21 -4.04
C TYR A 49 -11.38 -12.55 -5.53
N THR A 50 -12.53 -12.34 -6.16
CA THR A 50 -12.61 -12.31 -7.63
C THR A 50 -13.23 -11.00 -8.08
N TYR A 51 -12.93 -10.62 -9.31
CA TYR A 51 -13.45 -9.42 -9.96
C TYR A 51 -13.96 -9.76 -11.35
N ALA A 52 -15.10 -9.16 -11.70
CA ALA A 52 -15.63 -9.14 -13.05
C ALA A 52 -16.22 -7.76 -13.35
N SER A 53 -15.92 -7.21 -14.52
CA SER A 53 -16.60 -6.03 -15.03
C SER A 53 -17.87 -6.43 -15.75
N LYS A 54 -18.98 -5.77 -15.44
CA LYS A 54 -20.25 -5.94 -16.14
C LYS A 54 -20.78 -4.57 -16.57
N GLY A 55 -20.51 -4.19 -17.82
CA GLY A 55 -20.81 -2.84 -18.29
C GLY A 55 -20.05 -1.79 -17.47
N GLN A 56 -20.79 -0.93 -16.77
CA GLN A 56 -20.24 0.11 -15.91
C GLN A 56 -20.10 -0.32 -14.44
N GLU A 57 -20.38 -1.59 -14.11
CA GLU A 57 -20.37 -2.08 -12.73
C GLU A 57 -19.13 -2.92 -12.42
N ASP A 58 -18.55 -2.68 -11.26
CA ASP A 58 -17.52 -3.50 -10.64
C ASP A 58 -18.17 -4.61 -9.80
N HIS A 59 -18.06 -5.85 -10.23
CA HIS A 59 -18.59 -7.02 -9.51
C HIS A 59 -17.45 -7.74 -8.80
N TRP A 60 -17.43 -7.62 -7.50
CA TRP A 60 -16.50 -8.32 -6.63
C TRP A 60 -17.17 -9.52 -5.97
N SER A 61 -16.41 -10.55 -5.68
CA SER A 61 -16.84 -11.57 -4.73
C SER A 61 -15.76 -11.90 -3.72
N VAL A 62 -16.16 -12.30 -2.52
CA VAL A 62 -15.30 -12.74 -1.46
C VAL A 62 -15.62 -14.18 -1.07
N SER A 63 -14.57 -14.97 -0.75
CA SER A 63 -14.71 -16.32 -0.21
C SER A 63 -15.43 -16.28 1.14
N ALA A 64 -16.46 -17.11 1.30
CA ALA A 64 -17.18 -17.25 2.57
C ALA A 64 -16.26 -17.73 3.70
N GLN A 65 -15.31 -18.61 3.39
CA GLN A 65 -14.36 -19.16 4.35
C GLN A 65 -13.34 -18.09 4.78
N ALA A 66 -12.82 -17.30 3.85
CA ALA A 66 -11.89 -16.22 4.16
C ALA A 66 -12.54 -15.04 4.92
N LEU A 67 -13.86 -14.89 4.84
CA LEU A 67 -14.59 -13.85 5.54
C LEU A 67 -14.57 -14.04 7.08
N GLY A 68 -14.54 -15.28 7.57
CA GLY A 68 -14.43 -15.62 8.99
C GLY A 68 -15.45 -14.89 9.87
N LYS A 69 -14.96 -14.13 10.85
CA LYS A 69 -15.77 -13.30 11.76
C LYS A 69 -16.14 -11.93 11.18
N GLY A 70 -15.79 -11.66 9.92
CA GLY A 70 -15.90 -10.37 9.26
C GLY A 70 -14.56 -9.64 9.20
N GLY A 71 -14.54 -8.48 8.58
CA GLY A 71 -13.32 -7.68 8.40
C GLY A 71 -13.50 -6.51 7.46
N ALA A 72 -12.40 -5.82 7.19
CA ALA A 72 -12.33 -4.73 6.23
C ALA A 72 -11.17 -4.94 5.27
N ARG A 73 -11.35 -4.61 3.99
CA ARG A 73 -10.34 -4.72 2.97
C ARG A 73 -10.39 -3.51 2.04
N TRP A 74 -9.23 -3.08 1.61
CA TRP A 74 -9.12 -2.14 0.50
C TRP A 74 -9.22 -2.92 -0.80
N LEU A 75 -10.15 -2.55 -1.66
CA LEU A 75 -10.28 -3.09 -3.00
C LEU A 75 -10.15 -1.94 -4.00
N PRO A 76 -9.50 -2.16 -5.16
CA PRO A 76 -9.37 -1.12 -6.17
C PRO A 76 -10.72 -0.83 -6.83
N VAL A 77 -11.05 0.44 -6.99
CA VAL A 77 -12.14 0.88 -7.85
C VAL A 77 -11.62 0.88 -9.29
N ARG A 78 -12.30 0.17 -10.19
CA ARG A 78 -11.87 0.02 -11.58
C ARG A 78 -12.38 1.12 -12.51
N GLN A 79 -13.45 1.80 -12.09
CA GLN A 79 -14.04 2.93 -12.81
C GLN A 79 -14.14 4.14 -11.87
N PRO A 80 -12.99 4.74 -11.48
CA PRO A 80 -12.94 5.74 -10.42
C PRO A 80 -13.72 7.00 -10.75
N GLU A 81 -13.80 7.39 -12.01
CA GLU A 81 -14.56 8.55 -12.47
C GLU A 81 -16.07 8.40 -12.26
N LEU A 82 -16.63 7.23 -12.58
CA LEU A 82 -18.05 6.95 -12.35
C LEU A 82 -18.35 6.79 -10.85
N TYR A 83 -17.44 6.13 -10.14
CA TYR A 83 -17.56 5.94 -8.71
C TYR A 83 -17.55 7.28 -7.95
N ALA A 84 -16.63 8.19 -8.30
CA ALA A 84 -16.56 9.52 -7.70
C ALA A 84 -17.84 10.33 -7.97
N GLY A 85 -18.35 10.28 -9.20
CA GLY A 85 -19.60 10.94 -9.57
C GLY A 85 -20.81 10.37 -8.82
N GLU A 86 -20.88 9.06 -8.62
CA GLU A 86 -21.97 8.45 -7.85
C GLU A 86 -21.89 8.78 -6.37
N VAL A 87 -20.71 8.76 -5.77
CA VAL A 87 -20.51 9.20 -4.37
C VAL A 87 -20.95 10.65 -4.22
N LEU A 88 -20.53 11.55 -5.12
CA LEU A 88 -20.97 12.95 -5.11
C LEU A 88 -22.49 13.06 -5.20
N ARG A 89 -23.11 12.33 -6.11
CA ARG A 89 -24.57 12.30 -6.29
C ARG A 89 -25.31 11.85 -5.02
N GLU A 90 -24.86 10.80 -4.36
CA GLU A 90 -25.45 10.31 -3.12
C GLU A 90 -25.25 11.29 -1.94
N LEU A 91 -24.07 11.92 -1.86
CA LEU A 91 -23.81 12.95 -0.86
C LEU A 91 -24.67 14.20 -1.09
N ALA A 92 -24.83 14.63 -2.34
CA ALA A 92 -25.68 15.75 -2.72
C ALA A 92 -27.16 15.45 -2.40
N ARG A 93 -27.63 14.24 -2.69
CA ARG A 93 -28.99 13.80 -2.37
C ARG A 93 -29.28 13.86 -0.86
N ALA A 94 -28.29 13.49 -0.03
CA ALA A 94 -28.41 13.60 1.43
C ALA A 94 -28.54 15.05 1.91
N GLN A 95 -28.16 16.03 1.08
CA GLN A 95 -28.30 17.47 1.34
C GLN A 95 -29.49 18.09 0.57
N GLY A 96 -30.41 17.25 0.04
CA GLY A 96 -31.56 17.72 -0.71
C GLY A 96 -31.29 18.12 -2.17
N VAL A 97 -30.07 17.90 -2.68
CA VAL A 97 -29.70 18.25 -4.07
C VAL A 97 -29.79 17.02 -4.97
N SER A 98 -30.63 17.09 -6.01
CA SER A 98 -30.77 16.03 -7.00
C SER A 98 -29.79 16.24 -8.16
N LEU A 99 -28.86 15.32 -8.36
CA LEU A 99 -27.94 15.30 -9.49
C LEU A 99 -28.27 14.15 -10.45
N PRO A 100 -28.04 14.33 -11.77
CA PRO A 100 -28.21 13.25 -12.75
C PRO A 100 -27.21 12.13 -12.52
N GLN A 101 -27.41 11.01 -13.23
CA GLN A 101 -26.44 9.92 -13.21
C GLN A 101 -25.09 10.35 -13.82
N PRO A 102 -23.96 9.99 -13.19
CA PRO A 102 -22.66 10.32 -13.74
C PRO A 102 -22.43 9.58 -15.07
N GLN A 103 -21.80 10.28 -15.99
CA GLN A 103 -21.39 9.76 -17.29
C GLN A 103 -19.92 10.09 -17.54
N LYS A 104 -19.24 9.20 -18.26
CA LYS A 104 -17.88 9.49 -18.73
C LYS A 104 -17.91 10.54 -19.82
N GLY A 105 -17.04 11.52 -19.72
CA GLY A 105 -16.92 12.59 -20.70
C GLY A 105 -15.59 13.32 -20.57
N ALA A 106 -15.27 14.11 -21.60
CA ALA A 106 -14.16 15.05 -21.53
C ALA A 106 -14.66 16.41 -21.04
N ALA A 107 -13.84 17.13 -20.28
CA ALA A 107 -14.09 18.52 -19.94
C ALA A 107 -14.12 19.36 -21.22
N ARG A 108 -15.11 20.26 -21.31
CA ARG A 108 -15.29 21.12 -22.48
C ARG A 108 -14.60 22.42 -22.22
N GLY A 109 -13.62 22.88 -22.19
CA GLY A 109 -13.02 24.15 -21.85
C GLY A 109 -14.03 25.30 -21.62
N GLY A 110 -13.68 26.20 -20.73
CA GLY A 110 -14.53 27.35 -20.40
C GLY A 110 -15.59 27.13 -19.32
N GLU A 111 -15.64 25.95 -18.71
CA GLU A 111 -16.56 25.72 -17.59
C GLU A 111 -16.20 26.56 -16.36
N ARG A 112 -17.22 27.04 -15.66
CA ARG A 112 -17.04 27.73 -14.39
C ARG A 112 -16.63 26.74 -13.29
N VAL A 113 -15.49 26.98 -12.65
CA VAL A 113 -15.08 26.23 -11.45
C VAL A 113 -15.97 26.58 -10.29
N LEU A 114 -16.75 25.63 -9.79
CA LEU A 114 -17.62 25.82 -8.63
C LEU A 114 -16.88 25.59 -7.32
N LEU A 115 -16.00 24.59 -7.29
CA LEU A 115 -15.21 24.22 -6.12
C LEU A 115 -13.86 23.65 -6.57
N ARG A 116 -12.81 24.04 -5.86
CA ARG A 116 -11.48 23.45 -6.02
C ARG A 116 -11.10 22.75 -4.72
N GLN A 117 -11.06 21.43 -4.73
CA GLN A 117 -10.58 20.61 -3.63
C GLN A 117 -9.10 20.30 -3.83
N GLN A 118 -8.30 20.57 -2.82
CA GLN A 118 -6.88 20.21 -2.81
C GLN A 118 -6.66 18.96 -1.94
N SER A 119 -5.69 18.15 -2.30
CA SER A 119 -5.21 17.05 -1.46
C SER A 119 -4.45 17.59 -0.24
N ALA A 120 -4.13 16.70 0.70
CA ALA A 120 -3.11 16.98 1.71
C ALA A 120 -1.75 17.27 1.04
N GLU A 121 -0.85 17.89 1.77
CA GLU A 121 0.53 18.12 1.31
C GLU A 121 1.22 16.81 0.93
N LEU A 122 2.06 16.85 -0.09
CA LEU A 122 2.77 15.66 -0.60
C LEU A 122 3.54 14.93 0.50
N ARG A 123 4.17 15.66 1.42
CA ARG A 123 4.90 15.08 2.56
C ARG A 123 4.00 14.20 3.44
N SER A 124 2.80 14.66 3.76
CA SER A 124 1.81 13.90 4.54
C SER A 124 1.32 12.67 3.77
N ILE A 125 1.08 12.81 2.46
CA ILE A 125 0.72 11.68 1.59
C ILE A 125 1.83 10.63 1.57
N CYS A 126 3.11 11.06 1.46
CA CYS A 126 4.27 10.17 1.50
C CYS A 126 4.38 9.44 2.85
N GLN A 127 4.19 10.14 3.95
CA GLN A 127 4.18 9.55 5.29
C GLN A 127 3.10 8.45 5.41
N ASP A 128 1.90 8.72 4.91
CA ASP A 128 0.80 7.77 4.94
C ASP A 128 1.08 6.52 4.11
N PHE A 129 1.52 6.66 2.86
CA PHE A 129 1.80 5.45 2.06
C PHE A 129 3.02 4.67 2.57
N LEU A 130 4.03 5.32 3.15
CA LEU A 130 5.15 4.63 3.80
C LEU A 130 4.68 3.87 5.05
N LYS A 131 3.83 4.50 5.88
CA LYS A 131 3.28 3.91 7.10
C LYS A 131 2.36 2.73 6.83
N TYR A 132 1.42 2.88 5.88
CA TYR A 132 0.38 1.89 5.60
C TYR A 132 0.71 0.98 4.42
N SER A 133 1.84 1.19 3.73
CA SER A 133 2.24 0.45 2.53
C SER A 133 1.14 0.47 1.45
N ASN A 134 0.64 1.66 1.12
CA ASN A 134 -0.42 1.82 0.11
C ASN A 134 0.20 1.86 -1.29
N ASN A 135 0.16 0.71 -1.98
CA ASN A 135 0.78 0.56 -3.29
C ASN A 135 0.19 1.50 -4.34
N MET A 136 -1.13 1.68 -4.36
CA MET A 136 -1.78 2.53 -5.34
C MET A 136 -1.37 4.01 -5.19
N MET A 137 -1.32 4.52 -3.95
CA MET A 137 -0.84 5.89 -3.72
C MET A 137 0.62 6.05 -4.14
N THR A 138 1.46 5.05 -3.88
CA THR A 138 2.87 5.07 -4.28
C THR A 138 3.01 5.10 -5.81
N GLU A 139 2.22 4.30 -6.54
CA GLU A 139 2.20 4.33 -8.02
C GLU A 139 1.75 5.69 -8.54
N MET A 140 0.68 6.27 -7.97
CA MET A 140 0.17 7.58 -8.38
C MET A 140 1.18 8.71 -8.15
N VAL A 141 1.86 8.72 -7.00
CA VAL A 141 2.89 9.72 -6.70
C VAL A 141 4.09 9.58 -7.65
N GLY A 142 4.54 8.35 -7.90
CA GLY A 142 5.63 8.09 -8.85
C GLY A 142 5.30 8.52 -10.28
N LEU A 143 4.10 8.21 -10.76
CA LEU A 143 3.61 8.67 -12.07
C LEU A 143 3.51 10.19 -12.14
N ALA A 144 2.96 10.84 -11.10
CA ALA A 144 2.84 12.30 -11.04
C ALA A 144 4.21 12.98 -11.02
N ALA A 145 5.18 12.46 -10.28
CA ALA A 145 6.55 12.97 -10.25
C ALA A 145 7.21 12.87 -11.62
N THR A 146 7.04 11.75 -12.32
CA THR A 146 7.57 11.59 -13.68
C THR A 146 6.88 12.52 -14.67
N ALA A 147 5.56 12.66 -14.60
CA ALA A 147 4.81 13.57 -15.46
C ALA A 147 5.25 15.03 -15.26
N ALA A 148 5.46 15.46 -14.01
CA ALA A 148 5.97 16.79 -13.69
C ALA A 148 7.37 17.03 -14.27
N ARG A 149 8.25 16.03 -14.25
CA ARG A 149 9.62 16.14 -14.82
C ARG A 149 9.64 16.12 -16.35
N SER A 150 8.77 15.32 -16.97
CA SER A 150 8.76 15.11 -18.42
C SER A 150 7.80 16.03 -19.18
N GLY A 151 6.96 16.79 -18.45
CA GLY A 151 5.93 17.66 -19.02
C GLY A 151 4.74 16.92 -19.64
N ARG A 152 4.67 15.59 -19.50
CA ARG A 152 3.61 14.77 -20.10
C ARG A 152 3.35 13.49 -19.29
N PRO A 153 2.12 12.94 -19.33
CA PRO A 153 1.82 11.62 -18.78
C PRO A 153 2.64 10.51 -19.47
N VAL A 154 3.04 9.51 -18.70
CA VAL A 154 3.80 8.35 -19.21
C VAL A 154 3.19 7.04 -18.66
N SER A 155 3.52 5.92 -19.29
CA SER A 155 3.11 4.61 -18.77
C SER A 155 3.87 4.27 -17.47
N LEU A 156 3.30 3.39 -16.64
CA LEU A 156 3.94 2.94 -15.40
C LEU A 156 5.36 2.39 -15.66
N LYS A 157 5.52 1.56 -16.69
CA LYS A 157 6.82 1.01 -17.08
C LYS A 157 7.84 2.09 -17.44
N ALA A 158 7.42 3.10 -18.22
CA ALA A 158 8.28 4.21 -18.58
C ALA A 158 8.64 5.06 -17.34
N SER A 159 7.67 5.32 -16.47
CA SER A 159 7.87 6.06 -15.22
C SER A 159 8.85 5.35 -14.28
N ALA A 160 8.72 4.05 -14.10
CA ALA A 160 9.65 3.25 -13.30
C ALA A 160 11.08 3.25 -13.88
N GLY A 161 11.20 3.24 -15.21
CA GLY A 161 12.49 3.40 -15.90
C GLY A 161 13.12 4.77 -15.66
N GLU A 162 12.34 5.85 -15.68
CA GLU A 162 12.81 7.19 -15.31
C GLU A 162 13.25 7.25 -13.85
N MET A 163 12.47 6.68 -12.93
CA MET A 163 12.84 6.57 -11.52
C MET A 163 14.16 5.82 -11.34
N SER A 164 14.37 4.71 -12.05
CA SER A 164 15.62 3.94 -11.98
C SER A 164 16.82 4.78 -12.43
N ARG A 165 16.70 5.52 -13.54
CA ARG A 165 17.77 6.42 -14.04
C ARG A 165 18.06 7.54 -13.04
N TRP A 166 17.00 8.18 -12.53
CA TRP A 166 17.14 9.24 -11.54
C TRP A 166 17.79 8.72 -10.24
N ALA A 167 17.34 7.58 -9.73
CA ALA A 167 17.90 6.99 -8.51
C ALA A 167 19.39 6.62 -8.69
N GLY A 168 19.78 6.09 -9.85
CA GLY A 168 21.18 5.84 -10.20
C GLY A 168 22.02 7.11 -10.19
N ALA A 169 21.54 8.17 -10.87
CA ALA A 169 22.27 9.41 -11.03
C ALA A 169 22.31 10.27 -9.74
N THR A 170 21.23 10.25 -8.94
CA THR A 170 21.07 11.20 -7.81
C THR A 170 21.31 10.55 -6.45
N LEU A 171 20.95 9.26 -6.30
CA LEU A 171 21.01 8.55 -5.02
C LEU A 171 22.09 7.46 -4.97
N GLY A 172 22.88 7.31 -6.04
CA GLY A 172 23.95 6.31 -6.11
C GLY A 172 23.44 4.86 -6.25
N MET A 173 22.21 4.66 -6.76
CA MET A 173 21.58 3.35 -6.93
C MET A 173 21.85 2.73 -8.31
N GLY A 174 23.08 2.77 -8.78
CA GLY A 174 23.44 2.33 -10.13
C GLY A 174 23.24 0.83 -10.42
N GLY A 175 23.25 -0.02 -9.39
CA GLY A 175 22.97 -1.45 -9.50
C GLY A 175 21.49 -1.81 -9.38
N SER A 176 20.59 -0.83 -9.21
CA SER A 176 19.17 -1.06 -8.98
C SER A 176 18.32 -0.78 -10.22
N ARG A 177 17.26 -1.57 -10.41
CA ARG A 177 16.28 -1.41 -11.48
C ARG A 177 14.88 -1.65 -10.96
N PHE A 178 13.99 -0.70 -11.20
CA PHE A 178 12.60 -0.76 -10.79
C PHE A 178 11.67 -0.89 -12.00
N VAL A 179 10.58 -1.65 -11.83
CA VAL A 179 9.55 -1.84 -12.86
C VAL A 179 8.21 -1.21 -12.46
N ASP A 180 8.12 -0.76 -11.22
CA ASP A 180 7.00 -0.02 -10.63
C ASP A 180 7.52 0.90 -9.52
N HIS A 181 6.61 1.63 -8.86
CA HIS A 181 6.95 2.48 -7.71
C HIS A 181 6.61 1.85 -6.36
N SER A 182 5.80 0.79 -6.34
CA SER A 182 5.32 0.15 -5.11
C SER A 182 6.20 -0.99 -4.60
N GLY A 183 7.05 -1.54 -5.45
CA GLY A 183 7.85 -2.72 -5.16
C GLY A 183 7.08 -4.04 -5.21
N LEU A 184 5.90 -4.07 -5.83
CA LEU A 184 5.15 -5.30 -6.07
C LEU A 184 5.66 -6.06 -7.30
N GLY A 185 6.25 -5.37 -8.25
CA GLY A 185 6.75 -5.93 -9.51
C GLY A 185 7.88 -6.93 -9.26
N GLU A 186 7.67 -8.15 -9.71
CA GLU A 186 8.61 -9.28 -9.48
C GLU A 186 9.96 -9.06 -10.14
N ASP A 187 10.06 -8.17 -11.13
CA ASP A 187 11.29 -7.86 -11.86
C ASP A 187 12.09 -6.68 -11.29
N SER A 188 11.59 -6.01 -10.24
CA SER A 188 12.38 -5.00 -9.54
C SER A 188 13.58 -5.64 -8.84
N ARG A 189 14.74 -5.01 -8.97
CA ARG A 189 16.00 -5.44 -8.34
C ARG A 189 16.64 -4.24 -7.65
N ALA A 190 17.10 -4.45 -6.43
CA ALA A 190 17.87 -3.48 -5.67
C ALA A 190 18.88 -4.22 -4.78
N THR A 191 20.07 -3.66 -4.62
CA THR A 191 21.03 -4.15 -3.65
C THR A 191 20.80 -3.49 -2.30
N ALA A 192 21.22 -4.14 -1.22
CA ALA A 192 21.17 -3.53 0.12
C ALA A 192 22.09 -2.30 0.21
N GLU A 193 23.22 -2.34 -0.48
CA GLU A 193 24.17 -1.23 -0.59
C GLU A 193 23.53 -0.01 -1.25
N ASP A 194 22.91 -0.19 -2.43
CA ASP A 194 22.21 0.90 -3.14
C ASP A 194 21.10 1.52 -2.28
N MET A 195 20.34 0.69 -1.58
CA MET A 195 19.30 1.17 -0.68
C MET A 195 19.88 1.97 0.49
N ALA A 196 20.98 1.52 1.07
CA ALA A 196 21.67 2.25 2.13
C ALA A 196 22.23 3.59 1.62
N LYS A 197 22.84 3.63 0.42
CA LYS A 197 23.30 4.88 -0.23
C LYS A 197 22.14 5.86 -0.42
N ALA A 198 21.01 5.39 -0.96
CA ALA A 198 19.83 6.22 -1.15
C ALA A 198 19.28 6.79 0.16
N LEU A 199 19.24 5.97 1.22
CA LEU A 199 18.81 6.42 2.55
C LEU A 199 19.77 7.45 3.16
N VAL A 200 21.08 7.31 2.93
CA VAL A 200 22.05 8.33 3.36
C VAL A 200 21.83 9.64 2.59
N ALA A 201 21.71 9.57 1.26
CA ALA A 201 21.54 10.73 0.40
C ALA A 201 20.23 11.50 0.68
N ALA A 202 19.13 10.78 0.97
CA ALA A 202 17.81 11.35 1.18
C ALA A 202 17.40 11.43 2.67
N ARG A 203 18.36 11.43 3.60
CA ARG A 203 18.08 11.31 5.03
C ARG A 203 17.19 12.44 5.56
N SER A 204 17.43 13.68 5.17
CA SER A 204 16.66 14.86 5.62
C SER A 204 15.18 14.77 5.26
N GLU A 205 14.87 14.19 4.11
CA GLU A 205 13.51 14.05 3.59
C GLU A 205 12.81 12.81 4.12
N ILE A 206 13.53 11.69 4.19
CA ILE A 206 12.93 10.37 4.43
C ILE A 206 12.86 10.01 5.92
N ALA A 207 13.89 10.32 6.72
CA ALA A 207 13.91 9.93 8.12
C ALA A 207 12.69 10.43 8.92
N PRO A 208 12.23 11.69 8.75
CA PRO A 208 11.10 12.21 9.52
C PRO A 208 9.74 11.62 9.17
N ILE A 209 9.62 10.92 8.02
CA ILE A 209 8.35 10.36 7.54
C ILE A 209 8.29 8.84 7.64
N LEU A 210 9.37 8.18 8.09
CA LEU A 210 9.35 6.75 8.38
C LEU A 210 8.63 6.47 9.69
N LYS A 211 7.99 5.31 9.77
CA LYS A 211 7.31 4.88 11.00
C LYS A 211 8.27 4.24 11.99
N PRO A 212 8.02 4.36 13.30
CA PRO A 212 8.75 3.61 14.30
C PRO A 212 8.52 2.11 14.17
N ILE A 213 9.56 1.33 14.40
CA ILE A 213 9.56 -0.14 14.40
C ILE A 213 9.90 -0.62 15.81
N ALA A 214 8.92 -1.16 16.52
CA ALA A 214 9.14 -1.72 17.83
C ALA A 214 9.95 -3.02 17.75
N LEU A 215 11.07 -3.08 18.44
CA LEU A 215 11.83 -4.31 18.64
C LEU A 215 11.07 -5.26 19.57
N ARG A 216 11.19 -6.57 19.33
CA ARG A 216 10.40 -7.59 20.03
C ARG A 216 11.30 -8.71 20.54
N ASP A 217 10.91 -9.30 21.67
CA ASP A 217 11.57 -10.49 22.21
C ASP A 217 11.23 -11.76 21.39
N ALA A 218 11.86 -12.87 21.71
CA ALA A 218 11.64 -14.16 21.07
C ALA A 218 10.18 -14.65 21.14
N LYS A 219 9.41 -14.17 22.14
CA LYS A 219 7.97 -14.44 22.31
C LYS A 219 7.09 -13.47 21.52
N GLY A 220 7.69 -12.49 20.80
CA GLY A 220 6.99 -11.48 19.99
C GLY A 220 6.43 -10.30 20.79
N ARG A 221 6.76 -10.17 22.08
CA ARG A 221 6.34 -9.03 22.91
C ARG A 221 7.26 -7.84 22.64
N VAL A 222 6.70 -6.63 22.63
CA VAL A 222 7.46 -5.39 22.45
C VAL A 222 8.44 -5.23 23.60
N LYS A 223 9.71 -5.02 23.30
CA LYS A 223 10.74 -4.61 24.26
C LYS A 223 10.51 -3.13 24.57
N LYS A 224 9.87 -2.86 25.71
CA LYS A 224 9.68 -1.48 26.19
C LYS A 224 11.05 -0.89 26.54
N ASP A 225 11.21 0.42 26.33
CA ASP A 225 12.40 1.18 26.70
C ASP A 225 13.72 0.60 26.13
N HIS A 226 13.63 0.03 24.91
CA HIS A 226 14.82 -0.46 24.24
C HIS A 226 15.74 0.71 23.86
N PRO A 227 17.08 0.62 24.10
CA PRO A 227 18.00 1.74 23.87
C PRO A 227 18.15 2.15 22.40
N ILE A 228 17.76 1.27 21.47
CA ILE A 228 17.80 1.55 20.04
C ILE A 228 16.42 1.98 19.56
N ASP A 229 16.33 3.19 19.00
CA ASP A 229 15.13 3.69 18.33
C ASP A 229 15.22 3.44 16.81
N VAL A 230 14.23 2.73 16.24
CA VAL A 230 14.26 2.30 14.84
C VAL A 230 13.12 2.92 14.07
N HIS A 231 13.45 3.63 12.99
CA HIS A 231 12.50 4.19 12.03
C HIS A 231 12.76 3.60 10.65
N ALA A 232 11.82 2.82 10.11
CA ALA A 232 12.08 2.06 8.89
C ALA A 232 10.82 1.76 8.08
N LYS A 233 11.05 1.41 6.81
CA LYS A 233 10.05 0.84 5.91
C LYS A 233 10.19 -0.67 5.85
N THR A 234 9.08 -1.36 6.07
CA THR A 234 8.97 -2.81 5.91
C THR A 234 8.53 -3.18 4.51
N GLY A 235 9.09 -4.24 3.93
CA GLY A 235 8.58 -4.92 2.75
C GLY A 235 8.30 -6.39 3.07
N THR A 236 7.15 -6.91 2.68
CA THR A 236 6.82 -8.32 2.94
C THR A 236 6.04 -8.89 1.77
N LEU A 237 6.60 -9.91 1.13
CA LEU A 237 5.94 -10.76 0.16
C LEU A 237 6.10 -12.23 0.61
N ASN A 238 5.49 -13.17 -0.12
CA ASN A 238 5.73 -14.59 0.15
C ASN A 238 7.22 -14.91 -0.06
N PHE A 239 7.90 -15.40 0.99
CA PHE A 239 9.33 -15.70 1.00
C PHE A 239 10.24 -14.51 0.70
N VAL A 240 9.79 -13.29 1.00
CA VAL A 240 10.58 -12.07 0.93
C VAL A 240 10.26 -11.20 2.15
N SER A 241 11.31 -10.75 2.83
CA SER A 241 11.21 -9.80 3.93
C SER A 241 12.32 -8.75 3.80
N ALA A 242 11.94 -7.50 3.75
CA ALA A 242 12.84 -6.36 3.68
C ALA A 242 12.58 -5.39 4.82
N LEU A 243 13.64 -4.79 5.32
CA LEU A 243 13.60 -3.71 6.30
C LEU A 243 14.75 -2.75 5.99
N ALA A 244 14.41 -1.46 5.79
CA ALA A 244 15.41 -0.44 5.50
C ALA A 244 15.04 0.88 6.16
N GLY A 245 16.01 1.59 6.71
CA GLY A 245 15.79 2.82 7.45
C GLY A 245 16.96 3.23 8.33
N TYR A 246 16.63 3.76 9.49
CA TYR A 246 17.58 4.33 10.45
C TYR A 246 17.39 3.71 11.83
N ALA A 247 18.48 3.47 12.52
CA ALA A 247 18.51 3.04 13.91
C ALA A 247 19.38 4.02 14.71
N LYS A 248 18.81 4.62 15.75
CA LYS A 248 19.53 5.52 16.66
C LYS A 248 19.85 4.76 17.94
N GLY A 249 21.14 4.68 18.28
CA GLY A 249 21.61 4.05 19.51
C GLY A 249 21.53 4.95 20.73
N ALA A 250 21.91 4.40 21.87
CA ALA A 250 21.88 5.09 23.17
C ALA A 250 22.82 6.29 23.24
N ASP A 251 23.95 6.20 22.57
CA ASP A 251 24.95 7.29 22.46
C ASP A 251 24.54 8.43 21.50
N GLY A 252 23.36 8.27 20.83
CA GLY A 252 22.87 9.20 19.83
C GLY A 252 23.35 8.94 18.41
N THR A 253 24.25 7.97 18.20
CA THR A 253 24.72 7.57 16.86
C THR A 253 23.56 7.06 16.01
N VAL A 254 23.45 7.57 14.78
CA VAL A 254 22.42 7.14 13.82
C VAL A 254 23.04 6.29 12.74
N MET A 255 22.65 5.04 12.71
CA MET A 255 23.02 4.07 11.69
C MET A 255 21.97 4.04 10.58
N THR A 256 22.42 4.00 9.33
CA THR A 256 21.56 3.69 8.17
C THR A 256 21.69 2.21 7.85
N PHE A 257 20.58 1.53 7.62
CA PHE A 257 20.61 0.10 7.32
C PHE A 257 19.62 -0.32 6.23
N ALA A 258 19.96 -1.40 5.53
CA ALA A 258 19.08 -2.11 4.63
C ALA A 258 19.31 -3.63 4.75
N ILE A 259 18.25 -4.37 5.06
CA ILE A 259 18.30 -5.82 5.25
C ILE A 259 17.29 -6.44 4.32
N PHE A 260 17.75 -7.24 3.34
CA PHE A 260 16.93 -7.95 2.40
C PHE A 260 17.13 -9.46 2.57
N ALA A 261 16.05 -10.17 2.87
CA ALA A 261 16.00 -11.61 2.91
C ALA A 261 14.99 -12.11 1.88
N ALA A 262 15.41 -13.02 1.00
CA ALA A 262 14.56 -13.60 -0.04
C ALA A 262 14.92 -15.05 -0.30
N ASP A 263 13.90 -15.88 -0.54
CA ASP A 263 14.03 -17.21 -1.11
C ASP A 263 13.36 -17.17 -2.48
N THR A 264 14.11 -16.71 -3.46
CA THR A 264 13.64 -16.47 -4.84
C THR A 264 13.22 -17.75 -5.53
N ASP A 265 13.92 -18.85 -5.28
CA ASP A 265 13.63 -20.14 -5.90
C ASP A 265 12.32 -20.74 -5.38
N ARG A 266 12.11 -20.63 -4.06
CA ARG A 266 10.87 -21.08 -3.46
C ARG A 266 9.69 -20.19 -3.89
N ARG A 267 9.91 -18.89 -4.00
CA ARG A 267 8.92 -17.94 -4.50
C ARG A 267 8.53 -18.22 -5.95
N ALA A 268 9.50 -18.50 -6.84
CA ALA A 268 9.26 -18.79 -8.24
C ALA A 268 8.41 -20.06 -8.46
N ARG A 269 8.50 -21.01 -7.53
CA ARG A 269 7.75 -22.28 -7.58
C ARG A 269 6.31 -22.20 -7.06
N ILE A 270 5.88 -21.06 -6.53
CA ILE A 270 4.50 -20.89 -6.01
C ILE A 270 3.52 -20.96 -7.18
N LYS A 271 2.63 -21.93 -7.16
CA LYS A 271 1.54 -22.03 -8.13
C LYS A 271 0.57 -20.87 -7.98
N ARG A 272 -0.06 -20.44 -9.07
CA ARG A 272 -1.01 -19.33 -9.07
C ARG A 272 -2.14 -19.51 -8.06
N SER A 273 -2.65 -20.73 -7.88
CA SER A 273 -3.68 -21.09 -6.92
C SER A 273 -3.24 -20.98 -5.45
N GLU A 274 -1.94 -21.04 -5.18
CA GLU A 274 -1.35 -21.02 -3.83
C GLU A 274 -0.81 -19.63 -3.45
N ARG A 275 -0.79 -18.66 -4.39
CA ARG A 275 -0.14 -17.34 -4.20
C ARG A 275 -0.67 -16.54 -3.02
N GLU A 276 -1.93 -16.74 -2.63
CA GLU A 276 -2.53 -16.01 -1.51
C GLU A 276 -2.02 -16.49 -0.14
N SER A 277 -1.71 -17.77 0.01
CA SER A 277 -1.24 -18.36 1.27
C SER A 277 -0.35 -19.59 1.04
N PRO A 278 0.85 -19.45 0.44
CA PRO A 278 1.72 -20.58 0.17
C PRO A 278 2.21 -21.20 1.47
N GLN A 279 2.33 -22.53 1.44
CA GLN A 279 2.80 -23.30 2.60
C GLN A 279 4.18 -22.85 3.06
N GLY A 280 4.32 -22.59 4.36
CA GLY A 280 5.57 -22.18 4.99
C GLY A 280 5.97 -20.72 4.81
N ALA A 281 5.26 -19.90 4.00
CA ALA A 281 5.62 -18.50 3.82
C ALA A 281 5.55 -17.68 5.12
N ARG A 282 4.54 -17.92 5.96
CA ARG A 282 4.39 -17.21 7.23
C ARG A 282 5.53 -17.53 8.21
N SER A 283 5.91 -18.79 8.35
CA SER A 283 7.00 -19.21 9.24
C SER A 283 8.34 -18.74 8.75
N TRP A 284 8.58 -18.77 7.42
CA TRP A 284 9.78 -18.24 6.79
C TRP A 284 9.90 -16.72 7.05
N ASN A 285 8.85 -15.95 6.78
CA ASN A 285 8.83 -14.51 7.03
C ASN A 285 9.02 -14.17 8.53
N LYS A 286 8.49 -14.99 9.44
CA LYS A 286 8.70 -14.81 10.89
C LYS A 286 10.19 -14.92 11.24
N ARG A 287 10.89 -15.93 10.71
CA ARG A 287 12.34 -16.11 10.95
C ARG A 287 13.14 -14.95 10.34
N ALA A 288 12.82 -14.56 9.11
CA ALA A 288 13.49 -13.44 8.45
C ALA A 288 13.34 -12.12 9.22
N LYS A 289 12.16 -11.86 9.79
CA LYS A 289 11.93 -10.70 10.67
C LYS A 289 12.68 -10.81 11.99
N GLY A 290 12.83 -12.00 12.57
CA GLY A 290 13.69 -12.24 13.73
C GLY A 290 15.13 -11.87 13.41
N LEU A 291 15.69 -12.41 12.33
CA LEU A 291 17.04 -12.07 11.88
C LEU A 291 17.24 -10.56 11.69
N GLN A 292 16.27 -9.85 11.12
CA GLN A 292 16.35 -8.40 10.95
C GLN A 292 16.50 -7.67 12.30
N GLN A 293 15.76 -8.10 13.32
CA GLN A 293 15.86 -7.52 14.66
C GLN A 293 17.20 -7.85 15.34
N ASP A 294 17.60 -9.11 15.27
CA ASP A 294 18.88 -9.56 15.86
C ASP A 294 20.06 -8.80 15.26
N LEU A 295 20.04 -8.55 13.95
CA LEU A 295 21.07 -7.75 13.28
C LEU A 295 21.09 -6.29 13.77
N ILE A 296 19.91 -5.65 13.89
CA ILE A 296 19.81 -4.27 14.37
C ILE A 296 20.31 -4.17 15.82
N GLU A 297 19.93 -5.09 16.69
CA GLU A 297 20.41 -5.14 18.07
C GLU A 297 21.93 -5.35 18.13
N ARG A 298 22.44 -6.27 17.32
CA ARG A 298 23.88 -6.54 17.22
C ARG A 298 24.67 -5.31 16.76
N TRP A 299 24.18 -4.64 15.71
CA TRP A 299 24.82 -3.41 15.22
C TRP A 299 24.75 -2.27 16.23
N GLY A 300 23.62 -2.12 16.92
CA GLY A 300 23.49 -1.15 18.00
C GLY A 300 24.53 -1.36 19.11
N THR A 301 24.72 -2.60 19.53
CA THR A 301 25.76 -2.94 20.54
C THR A 301 27.18 -2.69 20.01
N LEU A 302 27.45 -2.88 18.72
CA LEU A 302 28.79 -2.75 18.16
C LEU A 302 29.17 -1.32 17.80
N TYR A 303 28.22 -0.50 17.38
CA TYR A 303 28.48 0.77 16.72
C TYR A 303 27.75 1.97 17.34
N ALA A 304 26.90 1.78 18.33
CA ALA A 304 26.05 2.84 18.88
C ALA A 304 25.66 2.58 20.35
N SER A 305 26.61 2.10 21.15
CA SER A 305 26.45 1.79 22.60
C SER A 305 26.96 2.91 23.51
#